data_99e90f8e69e8b3468f556a57ce8a45dc
#
_entry.id   99e90f8e69e8b3468f556a57ce8a45dc
#
_cell.length_a   1.000
_cell.length_b   1.000
_cell.length_c   1.000
_cell.angle_alpha   90.00
_cell.angle_beta   90.00
_cell.angle_gamma   90.00
#
_symmetry.space_group_name_H-M   'P 1'
#
loop_
_entity.id
_entity.type
_entity.pdbx_description
1 polymer ?
#
loop_
_entity_poly.entity_id
_entity_poly.type
_entity_poly.pdbx_seq_one_letter_code
_entity_poly.pdbx_strand_id
1 'polypeptide(L)'
;MTANDRELILKDEVYAIVGAAMEVSNELGPGFLEAVYQEALEIELTERRIPFAAQFPVSISYKGRRLVKEYVPDLVCYGQIIVELKAIKQMGSLEEAQLLNYLKATGKPVGVLLNFGTAKMEWKRMAYTRRGIGVHTRPFAVEEG
;
A
#
# COMPACT_ATOMS: atom_id res chain seq x y z
N MET A 1 1.19 22.47 -12.64
CA MET A 1 1.39 21.44 -11.61
C MET A 1 2.84 21.37 -11.22
N THR A 2 3.11 21.45 -9.93
CA THR A 2 4.45 21.40 -9.42
C THR A 2 4.94 19.98 -9.27
N ALA A 3 6.23 19.80 -9.03
CA ALA A 3 6.76 18.47 -8.76
C ALA A 3 6.13 17.86 -7.52
N ASN A 4 5.85 18.70 -6.51
CA ASN A 4 5.21 18.19 -5.29
C ASN A 4 3.83 17.65 -5.54
N ASP A 5 3.08 18.29 -6.43
CA ASP A 5 1.74 17.80 -6.74
C ASP A 5 1.80 16.40 -7.35
N ARG A 6 2.80 16.15 -8.19
CA ARG A 6 2.94 14.82 -8.79
C ARG A 6 3.35 13.77 -7.77
N GLU A 7 4.17 14.17 -6.80
CA GLU A 7 4.58 13.24 -5.74
C GLU A 7 3.43 12.90 -4.81
N LEU A 8 2.43 13.75 -4.76
CA LEU A 8 1.28 13.56 -3.87
C LEU A 8 0.03 13.10 -4.62
N ILE A 9 0.22 12.44 -5.75
CA ILE A 9 -0.91 11.90 -6.49
C ILE A 9 -1.69 10.94 -5.57
N LEU A 10 -3.02 11.04 -5.63
CA LEU A 10 -3.91 10.23 -4.79
C LEU A 10 -3.71 10.46 -3.30
N LYS A 11 -3.28 11.67 -2.94
CA LYS A 11 -2.98 12.01 -1.56
C LYS A 11 -4.14 11.77 -0.62
N ASP A 12 -5.32 12.26 -0.99
CA ASP A 12 -6.49 12.15 -0.13
C ASP A 12 -6.91 10.70 0.04
N GLU A 13 -6.80 9.93 -1.03
CA GLU A 13 -7.14 8.52 -1.00
C GLU A 13 -6.18 7.74 -0.09
N VAL A 14 -4.91 8.05 -0.18
CA VAL A 14 -3.92 7.42 0.70
C VAL A 14 -4.21 7.75 2.16
N TYR A 15 -4.51 9.01 2.46
CA TYR A 15 -4.81 9.40 3.83
C TYR A 15 -6.07 8.73 4.35
N ALA A 16 -7.05 8.51 3.49
CA ALA A 16 -8.27 7.81 3.89
C ALA A 16 -7.95 6.37 4.28
N ILE A 17 -7.11 5.70 3.49
CA ILE A 17 -6.70 4.33 3.77
C ILE A 17 -5.91 4.27 5.07
N VAL A 18 -4.97 5.18 5.25
CA VAL A 18 -4.12 5.19 6.45
C VAL A 18 -4.97 5.48 7.69
N GLY A 19 -5.95 6.37 7.57
CA GLY A 19 -6.85 6.63 8.69
C GLY A 19 -7.62 5.39 9.12
N ALA A 20 -8.12 4.62 8.16
CA ALA A 20 -8.79 3.37 8.46
C ALA A 20 -7.84 2.38 9.14
N ALA A 21 -6.61 2.29 8.63
CA ALA A 21 -5.61 1.39 9.21
C ALA A 21 -5.23 1.80 10.62
N MET A 22 -5.14 3.11 10.87
CA MET A 22 -4.84 3.59 12.21
C MET A 22 -5.93 3.20 13.22
N GLU A 23 -7.18 3.26 12.80
CA GLU A 23 -8.27 2.82 13.66
C GLU A 23 -8.12 1.35 14.01
N VAL A 24 -7.80 0.52 13.01
CA VAL A 24 -7.57 -0.91 13.23
C VAL A 24 -6.43 -1.13 14.22
N SER A 25 -5.33 -0.41 14.02
CA SER A 25 -4.16 -0.54 14.89
C SER A 25 -4.49 -0.11 16.32
N ASN A 26 -5.23 0.98 16.47
CA ASN A 26 -5.60 1.47 17.80
C ASN A 26 -6.51 0.48 18.53
N GLU A 27 -7.40 -0.16 17.79
CA GLU A 27 -8.34 -1.10 18.39
C GLU A 27 -7.66 -2.41 18.77
N LEU A 28 -6.82 -2.95 17.89
CA LEU A 28 -6.26 -4.29 18.06
C LEU A 28 -4.90 -4.32 18.74
N GLY A 29 -4.04 -3.33 18.49
CA GLY A 29 -2.67 -3.37 18.96
C GLY A 29 -1.84 -4.39 18.19
N PRO A 30 -0.52 -4.47 18.49
CA PRO A 30 0.35 -5.42 17.81
C PRO A 30 0.17 -6.82 18.38
N GLY A 31 0.64 -7.83 17.65
CA GLY A 31 0.71 -9.19 18.16
C GLY A 31 -0.17 -10.19 17.47
N PHE A 32 -1.06 -9.75 16.58
CA PHE A 32 -1.89 -10.66 15.81
C PHE A 32 -1.22 -11.04 14.51
N LEU A 33 -1.72 -12.10 13.88
CA LEU A 33 -1.28 -12.48 12.54
C LEU A 33 -1.82 -11.51 11.51
N GLU A 34 -1.16 -11.42 10.37
CA GLU A 34 -1.56 -10.50 9.30
C GLU A 34 -3.03 -10.68 8.90
N ALA A 35 -3.51 -11.92 8.86
CA ALA A 35 -4.88 -12.19 8.44
C ALA A 35 -5.91 -11.49 9.33
N VAL A 36 -5.60 -11.32 10.62
CA VAL A 36 -6.51 -10.63 11.53
C VAL A 36 -6.63 -9.17 11.16
N TYR A 37 -5.49 -8.53 10.89
CA TYR A 37 -5.49 -7.12 10.49
C TYR A 37 -6.15 -6.93 9.13
N GLN A 38 -5.96 -7.89 8.23
CA GLN A 38 -6.59 -7.85 6.91
C GLN A 38 -8.11 -7.83 7.06
N GLU A 39 -8.64 -8.75 7.83
CA GLU A 39 -10.10 -8.81 8.00
C GLU A 39 -10.63 -7.55 8.66
N ALA A 40 -9.96 -7.09 9.71
CA ALA A 40 -10.38 -5.87 10.41
C ALA A 40 -10.32 -4.65 9.48
N LEU A 41 -9.28 -4.56 8.67
CA LEU A 41 -9.15 -3.44 7.75
C LEU A 41 -10.25 -3.46 6.69
N GLU A 42 -10.60 -4.64 6.18
CA GLU A 42 -11.68 -4.74 5.21
C GLU A 42 -13.00 -4.26 5.80
N ILE A 43 -13.25 -4.57 7.07
CA ILE A 43 -14.43 -4.07 7.76
C ILE A 43 -14.39 -2.55 7.87
N GLU A 44 -13.25 -2.01 8.29
CA GLU A 44 -13.13 -0.57 8.48
C GLU A 44 -13.26 0.19 7.17
N LEU A 45 -12.63 -0.32 6.10
CA LEU A 45 -12.73 0.29 4.78
C LEU A 45 -14.19 0.30 4.30
N THR A 46 -14.89 -0.80 4.53
CA THR A 46 -16.29 -0.89 4.13
C THR A 46 -17.13 0.14 4.88
N GLU A 47 -16.93 0.26 6.19
CA GLU A 47 -17.68 1.22 6.98
C GLU A 47 -17.42 2.66 6.57
N ARG A 48 -16.20 2.93 6.14
CA ARG A 48 -15.81 4.28 5.69
C ARG A 48 -16.12 4.52 4.22
N ARG A 49 -16.68 3.51 3.54
CA ARG A 49 -17.04 3.59 2.12
C ARG A 49 -15.84 3.84 1.22
N ILE A 50 -14.71 3.26 1.59
CA ILE A 50 -13.51 3.30 0.77
C ILE A 50 -13.53 2.09 -0.14
N PRO A 51 -13.56 2.27 -1.47
CA PRO A 51 -13.66 1.14 -2.39
C PRO A 51 -12.38 0.34 -2.43
N PHE A 52 -12.51 -0.98 -2.34
CA PHE A 52 -11.35 -1.86 -2.39
C PHE A 52 -11.72 -3.21 -2.99
N ALA A 53 -10.70 -3.91 -3.48
CA ALA A 53 -10.80 -5.30 -3.87
C ALA A 53 -9.72 -6.06 -3.11
N ALA A 54 -10.12 -7.14 -2.43
CA ALA A 54 -9.19 -7.94 -1.63
C ALA A 54 -8.71 -9.12 -2.44
N GLN A 55 -7.41 -9.42 -2.36
CA GLN A 55 -6.82 -10.60 -3.01
C GLN A 55 -7.12 -10.66 -4.51
N PHE A 56 -7.11 -9.51 -5.16
CA PHE A 56 -7.47 -9.41 -6.56
C PHE A 56 -6.23 -9.58 -7.44
N PRO A 57 -6.18 -10.59 -8.32
CA PRO A 57 -4.99 -10.84 -9.14
C PRO A 57 -4.71 -9.68 -10.10
N VAL A 58 -3.45 -9.28 -10.18
CA VAL A 58 -3.00 -8.23 -11.07
C VAL A 58 -1.96 -8.81 -12.01
N SER A 59 -2.09 -8.51 -13.29
CA SER A 59 -1.17 -9.06 -14.31
C SER A 59 0.21 -8.46 -14.21
N ILE A 60 1.20 -9.28 -14.52
CA ILE A 60 2.59 -8.86 -14.60
C ILE A 60 3.06 -9.07 -16.03
N SER A 61 3.76 -8.09 -16.59
CA SER A 61 4.29 -8.19 -17.95
C SER A 61 5.80 -8.27 -17.92
N TYR A 62 6.34 -9.04 -18.88
CA TYR A 62 7.77 -9.13 -19.10
C TYR A 62 8.04 -8.93 -20.58
N LYS A 63 8.75 -7.87 -20.93
CA LYS A 63 9.06 -7.52 -22.33
C LYS A 63 7.80 -7.53 -23.18
N GLY A 64 6.76 -6.90 -22.68
CA GLY A 64 5.50 -6.77 -23.40
C GLY A 64 4.63 -8.02 -23.40
N ARG A 65 5.05 -9.09 -22.76
CA ARG A 65 4.32 -10.35 -22.72
C ARG A 65 3.74 -10.56 -21.34
N ARG A 66 2.47 -10.90 -21.30
CA ARG A 66 1.80 -11.16 -20.03
C ARG A 66 2.28 -12.49 -19.46
N LEU A 67 2.71 -12.48 -18.21
CA LEU A 67 3.13 -13.70 -17.54
C LEU A 67 1.92 -14.51 -17.08
N VAL A 68 2.10 -15.81 -16.98
CA VAL A 68 1.09 -16.68 -16.39
C VAL A 68 0.99 -16.40 -14.89
N LYS A 69 2.14 -16.15 -14.25
CA LYS A 69 2.18 -15.85 -12.83
C LYS A 69 1.61 -14.47 -12.60
N GLU A 70 0.71 -14.36 -11.64
CA GLU A 70 0.08 -13.11 -11.29
C GLU A 70 0.52 -12.66 -9.91
N TYR A 71 0.39 -11.36 -9.66
CA TYR A 71 0.62 -10.80 -8.35
C TYR A 71 -0.73 -10.61 -7.66
N VAL A 72 -0.84 -11.09 -6.43
CA VAL A 72 -2.08 -10.95 -5.68
C VAL A 72 -1.80 -10.08 -4.46
N PRO A 73 -2.02 -8.78 -4.57
CA PRO A 73 -1.83 -7.89 -3.42
C PRO A 73 -2.90 -8.12 -2.37
N ASP A 74 -2.61 -7.69 -1.15
CA ASP A 74 -3.59 -7.81 -0.09
C ASP A 74 -4.84 -7.02 -0.42
N LEU A 75 -4.67 -5.79 -0.88
CA LEU A 75 -5.79 -4.94 -1.29
C LEU A 75 -5.39 -4.08 -2.48
N VAL A 76 -6.36 -3.76 -3.31
CA VAL A 76 -6.23 -2.68 -4.29
C VAL A 76 -7.36 -1.72 -3.99
N CYS A 77 -7.02 -0.50 -3.57
CA CYS A 77 -8.00 0.50 -3.19
C CYS A 77 -8.18 1.52 -4.31
N TYR A 78 -9.42 1.95 -4.51
CA TYR A 78 -9.76 2.91 -5.57
C TYR A 78 -9.31 2.46 -6.95
N GLY A 79 -9.06 1.16 -7.12
CA GLY A 79 -8.59 0.63 -8.38
C GLY A 79 -7.16 0.99 -8.75
N GLN A 80 -6.48 1.79 -7.94
CA GLN A 80 -5.18 2.37 -8.30
C GLN A 80 -4.10 2.25 -7.23
N ILE A 81 -4.47 1.94 -6.00
CA ILE A 81 -3.52 1.94 -4.88
C ILE A 81 -3.36 0.52 -4.37
N ILE A 82 -2.15 -0.03 -4.54
CA ILE A 82 -1.83 -1.33 -3.97
C ILE A 82 -1.53 -1.14 -2.50
N VAL A 83 -2.19 -1.94 -1.66
CA VAL A 83 -1.98 -1.88 -0.21
C VAL A 83 -1.49 -3.24 0.25
N GLU A 84 -0.34 -3.23 0.92
CA GLU A 84 0.24 -4.45 1.48
C GLU A 84 0.31 -4.32 2.99
N LEU A 85 -0.17 -5.34 3.67
CA LEU A 85 -0.18 -5.39 5.12
C LEU A 85 0.99 -6.24 5.62
N LYS A 86 1.62 -5.77 6.67
CA LYS A 86 2.68 -6.51 7.35
C LYS A 86 2.40 -6.50 8.85
N ALA A 87 2.93 -7.51 9.54
CA ALA A 87 2.86 -7.58 11.00
C ALA A 87 4.23 -8.03 11.49
N ILE A 88 5.23 -7.17 11.29
CA ILE A 88 6.63 -7.49 11.56
C ILE A 88 7.21 -6.46 12.51
N LYS A 89 8.31 -6.82 13.16
CA LYS A 89 8.92 -5.95 14.16
C LYS A 89 9.50 -4.69 13.54
N GLN A 90 10.04 -4.81 12.34
CA GLN A 90 10.66 -3.68 11.69
C GLN A 90 10.51 -3.81 10.19
N MET A 91 9.92 -2.79 9.58
CA MET A 91 9.75 -2.71 8.15
C MET A 91 11.01 -2.09 7.56
N GLY A 92 11.51 -2.65 6.48
CA GLY A 92 12.75 -2.20 5.92
C GLY A 92 12.76 -2.13 4.41
N SER A 93 13.98 -2.06 3.87
CA SER A 93 14.17 -1.84 2.44
C SER A 93 13.67 -3.01 1.59
N LEU A 94 13.65 -4.22 2.15
CA LEU A 94 13.17 -5.37 1.38
C LEU A 94 11.70 -5.22 1.03
N GLU A 95 10.87 -4.86 2.01
CA GLU A 95 9.44 -4.69 1.80
C GLU A 95 9.18 -3.55 0.82
N GLU A 96 9.95 -2.47 0.95
CA GLU A 96 9.80 -1.33 0.04
C GLU A 96 10.17 -1.71 -1.38
N ALA A 97 11.27 -2.44 -1.55
CA ALA A 97 11.71 -2.87 -2.88
C ALA A 97 10.70 -3.80 -3.52
N GLN A 98 10.12 -4.69 -2.74
CA GLN A 98 9.10 -5.60 -3.24
C GLN A 98 7.90 -4.83 -3.78
N LEU A 99 7.36 -3.92 -2.97
CA LEU A 99 6.20 -3.14 -3.41
C LEU A 99 6.54 -2.32 -4.64
N LEU A 100 7.70 -1.70 -4.64
CA LEU A 100 8.11 -0.88 -5.76
C LEU A 100 8.20 -1.70 -7.04
N ASN A 101 8.75 -2.90 -6.96
CA ASN A 101 8.83 -3.79 -8.11
C ASN A 101 7.45 -4.15 -8.64
N TYR A 102 6.48 -4.36 -7.75
CA TYR A 102 5.12 -4.66 -8.19
C TYR A 102 4.44 -3.45 -8.80
N LEU A 103 4.72 -2.25 -8.31
CA LEU A 103 4.19 -1.05 -8.97
C LEU A 103 4.73 -0.95 -10.39
N LYS A 104 6.03 -1.19 -10.57
CA LYS A 104 6.63 -1.17 -11.89
C LYS A 104 6.01 -2.23 -12.81
N ALA A 105 5.86 -3.43 -12.29
CA ALA A 105 5.39 -4.55 -13.10
C ALA A 105 3.91 -4.45 -13.46
N THR A 106 3.10 -3.85 -12.61
CA THR A 106 1.65 -3.77 -12.82
C THR A 106 1.20 -2.46 -13.41
N GLY A 107 2.04 -1.43 -13.35
CA GLY A 107 1.66 -0.10 -13.82
C GLY A 107 0.78 0.67 -12.85
N LYS A 108 0.55 0.16 -11.66
CA LYS A 108 -0.23 0.91 -10.67
C LYS A 108 0.61 2.07 -10.14
N PRO A 109 0.01 3.24 -9.98
CA PRO A 109 0.81 4.43 -9.69
C PRO A 109 1.25 4.59 -8.24
N VAL A 110 0.52 4.02 -7.29
CA VAL A 110 0.79 4.25 -5.88
C VAL A 110 0.65 2.96 -5.10
N GLY A 111 1.53 2.79 -4.12
CA GLY A 111 1.45 1.69 -3.18
C GLY A 111 1.59 2.20 -1.76
N VAL A 112 1.01 1.47 -0.82
CA VAL A 112 1.08 1.78 0.60
C VAL A 112 1.44 0.52 1.35
N LEU A 113 2.48 0.62 2.17
CA LEU A 113 2.82 -0.43 3.12
C LEU A 113 2.24 -0.05 4.47
N LEU A 114 1.55 -1.00 5.09
CA LEU A 114 1.00 -0.81 6.44
C LEU A 114 1.61 -1.88 7.33
N ASN A 115 2.26 -1.48 8.41
CA ASN A 115 2.83 -2.43 9.34
C ASN A 115 2.15 -2.31 10.70
N PHE A 116 1.44 -3.37 11.08
CA PHE A 116 0.71 -3.44 12.33
C PHE A 116 1.52 -4.12 13.44
N GLY A 117 2.76 -4.52 13.15
CA GLY A 117 3.55 -5.29 14.09
C GLY A 117 4.26 -4.45 15.15
N THR A 118 4.08 -3.15 15.12
CA THR A 118 4.71 -2.24 16.09
C THR A 118 3.64 -1.60 16.96
N ALA A 119 4.05 -1.08 18.10
CA ALA A 119 3.12 -0.47 19.07
C ALA A 119 2.35 0.67 18.43
N LYS A 120 3.03 1.45 17.59
CA LYS A 120 2.40 2.48 16.78
C LYS A 120 2.55 2.07 15.34
N MET A 121 1.45 1.98 14.61
CA MET A 121 1.48 1.53 13.23
C MET A 121 2.43 2.38 12.39
N GLU A 122 3.22 1.70 11.57
CA GLU A 122 4.09 2.35 10.61
C GLU A 122 3.49 2.22 9.22
N TRP A 123 3.70 3.24 8.39
CA TRP A 123 3.23 3.15 7.02
C TRP A 123 4.15 3.95 6.10
N LYS A 124 4.20 3.53 4.84
CA LYS A 124 4.97 4.23 3.82
C LYS A 124 4.18 4.30 2.54
N ARG A 125 4.24 5.45 1.91
CA ARG A 125 3.67 5.64 0.59
C ARG A 125 4.78 5.53 -0.44
N MET A 126 4.51 4.83 -1.53
CA MET A 126 5.45 4.71 -2.63
C MET A 126 4.73 5.06 -3.91
N ALA A 127 5.42 5.72 -4.81
CA ALA A 127 4.84 6.11 -6.09
C ALA A 127 5.80 5.76 -7.20
N TYR A 128 5.23 5.30 -8.30
CA TYR A 128 6.00 4.98 -9.49
C TYR A 128 5.36 5.66 -10.69
N THR A 129 6.15 6.39 -11.46
CA THR A 129 5.63 6.98 -12.68
C THR A 129 6.30 6.33 -13.87
N ARG A 130 5.50 6.11 -14.91
CA ARG A 130 6.01 5.45 -16.10
C ARG A 130 6.92 6.34 -16.94
N ARG A 131 7.11 7.55 -16.51
CA ARG A 131 8.00 8.42 -17.21
C ARG A 131 9.43 7.98 -17.09
N GLY A 132 9.59 6.88 -16.46
CA GLY A 132 10.80 6.15 -16.56
C GLY A 132 11.89 6.61 -15.67
N ILE A 133 11.82 7.75 -15.11
CA ILE A 133 12.91 8.15 -14.31
C ILE A 133 12.61 8.05 -12.90
N GLY A 134 11.42 8.19 -12.58
CA GLY A 134 11.26 8.46 -11.26
C GLY A 134 10.55 7.41 -10.50
N VAL A 135 11.26 6.87 -9.61
CA VAL A 135 10.68 6.07 -8.58
C VAL A 135 10.73 6.91 -7.33
N HIS A 136 9.56 7.24 -6.81
CA HIS A 136 9.47 8.09 -5.64
C HIS A 136 9.05 7.26 -4.45
N THR A 137 9.89 7.25 -3.42
CA THR A 137 9.55 6.58 -2.18
C THR A 137 9.53 7.62 -1.08
N ARG A 138 8.48 7.61 -0.26
CA ARG A 138 8.36 8.56 0.81
C ARG A 138 7.86 7.88 2.06
N PRO A 139 8.64 7.95 3.13
CA PRO A 139 8.19 7.43 4.41
C PRO A 139 7.23 8.42 5.07
N PHE A 140 5.96 8.36 4.66
CA PHE A 140 4.97 9.32 5.13
C PHE A 140 4.81 9.33 6.63
N ALA A 141 4.87 8.14 7.24
CA ALA A 141 4.72 8.08 8.69
C ALA A 141 5.81 8.87 9.38
N VAL A 142 7.02 8.84 8.83
CA VAL A 142 8.14 9.58 9.40
C VAL A 142 7.95 11.06 9.21
N GLU A 143 7.48 11.47 8.04
CA GLU A 143 7.30 12.88 7.74
C GLU A 143 6.15 13.50 8.49
N GLU A 144 5.09 12.73 8.65
CA GLU A 144 3.90 13.24 9.30
C GLU A 144 3.98 13.19 10.80
N GLY A 145 4.90 12.42 11.30
CA GLY A 145 5.19 12.39 12.72
C GLY A 145 4.17 11.72 13.58
#